data_9483780ed5747c9dd15f77c3364ccb06
#
_entry.id   9483780ed5747c9dd15f77c3364ccb06
#
_cell.length_a   1.000
_cell.length_b   1.000
_cell.length_c   1.000
_cell.angle_alpha   90.00
_cell.angle_beta   90.00
_cell.angle_gamma   90.00
#
_symmetry.space_group_name_H-M   'P 1'
#
loop_
_entity.id
_entity.type
_entity.pdbx_description
1 polymer ?
#
loop_
_entity_poly.entity_id
_entity_poly.type
_entity_poly.pdbx_seq_one_letter_code
_entity_poly.pdbx_strand_id
1 'polypeptide(L)'
;MSDLTKLTIAEAREGLKKKEFTSVELTEAYIKKMEEGRALNAYVLETPEIALEQARISDEKYAAGTAGALQGIPMGIKDLFCTKGIRTTACSHILDGFIPQYESTVTEKLLDAGISVLGKLNMDEFAMGGSNETSYFGPVVNPWKAKDSDERLVIL
;
A
#
# COMPACT_ATOMS: atom_id res chain seq x y z
N MET A 1 22.09 -8.36 3.45
CA MET A 1 21.38 -7.17 2.95
C MET A 1 20.56 -6.61 4.09
N SER A 2 20.56 -5.29 4.27
CA SER A 2 19.66 -4.63 5.22
C SER A 2 18.21 -4.89 4.81
N ASP A 3 17.31 -5.04 5.77
CA ASP A 3 15.87 -5.22 5.53
C ASP A 3 15.28 -3.92 4.95
N LEU A 4 15.02 -3.90 3.65
CA LEU A 4 14.53 -2.71 2.92
C LEU A 4 13.18 -2.22 3.47
N THR A 5 12.41 -3.09 4.13
CA THR A 5 11.09 -2.73 4.70
C THR A 5 11.18 -1.94 6.00
N LYS A 6 12.39 -1.74 6.54
CA LYS A 6 12.64 -0.91 7.74
C LYS A 6 13.07 0.52 7.43
N LEU A 7 13.28 0.82 6.16
CA LEU A 7 13.68 2.16 5.73
C LEU A 7 12.51 3.14 5.89
N THR A 8 12.82 4.34 6.33
CA THR A 8 11.88 5.45 6.20
C THR A 8 11.74 5.84 4.73
N ILE A 9 10.69 6.57 4.37
CA ILE A 9 10.52 7.09 2.99
C ILE A 9 11.74 7.92 2.56
N ALA A 10 12.31 8.71 3.47
CA ALA A 10 13.48 9.53 3.18
C ALA A 10 14.70 8.66 2.84
N GLU A 11 14.98 7.65 3.65
CA GLU A 11 16.07 6.70 3.42
C GLU A 11 15.89 5.89 2.14
N ALA A 12 14.66 5.41 1.87
CA ALA A 12 14.34 4.68 0.65
C ALA A 12 14.58 5.54 -0.59
N ARG A 13 14.14 6.81 -0.57
CA ARG A 13 14.39 7.76 -1.67
C ARG A 13 15.88 8.01 -1.92
N GLU A 14 16.67 8.18 -0.85
CA GLU A 14 18.12 8.37 -0.98
C GLU A 14 18.81 7.12 -1.52
N GLY A 15 18.42 5.91 -1.05
CA GLY A 15 18.94 4.65 -1.56
C GLY A 15 18.64 4.46 -3.05
N LEU A 16 17.40 4.73 -3.49
CA LEU A 16 17.01 4.67 -4.90
C LEU A 16 17.82 5.66 -5.77
N LYS A 17 18.00 6.91 -5.30
CA LYS A 17 18.83 7.92 -6.00
C LYS A 17 20.30 7.49 -6.14
N LYS A 18 20.85 6.89 -5.07
CA LYS A 18 22.22 6.38 -5.05
C LYS A 18 22.40 5.06 -5.76
N LYS A 19 21.28 4.44 -6.22
CA LYS A 19 21.27 3.11 -6.85
C LYS A 19 21.82 2.01 -5.91
N GLU A 20 21.59 2.14 -4.60
CA GLU A 20 21.94 1.13 -3.61
C GLU A 20 21.02 -0.10 -3.72
N PHE A 21 19.83 0.09 -4.23
CA PHE A 21 18.83 -0.90 -4.63
C PHE A 21 17.88 -0.28 -5.66
N THR A 22 17.12 -1.12 -6.34
CA THR A 22 16.13 -0.73 -7.35
C THR A 22 14.74 -0.56 -6.73
N SER A 23 13.83 0.13 -7.43
CA SER A 23 12.42 0.21 -7.05
C SER A 23 11.76 -1.17 -7.10
N VAL A 24 12.16 -2.02 -8.05
CA VAL A 24 11.68 -3.41 -8.12
C VAL A 24 12.07 -4.18 -6.87
N GLU A 25 13.35 -4.16 -6.45
CA GLU A 25 13.81 -4.85 -5.23
C GLU A 25 13.09 -4.36 -3.98
N LEU A 26 12.88 -3.04 -3.86
CA LEU A 26 12.12 -2.46 -2.76
C LEU A 26 10.66 -2.95 -2.77
N THR A 27 10.02 -2.93 -3.92
CA THR A 27 8.62 -3.36 -4.08
C THR A 27 8.45 -4.85 -3.79
N GLU A 28 9.37 -5.70 -4.26
CA GLU A 28 9.37 -7.14 -3.97
C GLU A 28 9.50 -7.42 -2.46
N ALA A 29 10.35 -6.66 -1.76
CA ALA A 29 10.49 -6.79 -0.31
C ALA A 29 9.16 -6.46 0.42
N TYR A 30 8.43 -5.43 -0.02
CA TYR A 30 7.12 -5.09 0.54
C TYR A 30 6.02 -6.08 0.14
N ILE A 31 6.01 -6.60 -1.09
CA ILE A 31 5.08 -7.66 -1.52
C ILE A 31 5.27 -8.89 -0.63
N LYS A 32 6.51 -9.31 -0.40
CA LYS A 32 6.79 -10.42 0.51
C LYS A 32 6.25 -10.18 1.92
N LYS A 33 6.41 -8.96 2.46
CA LYS A 33 5.87 -8.59 3.78
C LYS A 33 4.33 -8.56 3.79
N MET A 34 3.70 -8.13 2.71
CA MET A 34 2.26 -8.17 2.53
C MET A 34 1.76 -9.63 2.57
N GLU A 35 2.42 -10.54 1.85
CA GLU A 35 2.09 -11.97 1.85
C GLU A 35 2.27 -12.63 3.22
N GLU A 36 3.40 -12.36 3.90
CA GLU A 36 3.66 -12.83 5.26
C GLU A 36 2.61 -12.29 6.25
N GLY A 37 2.09 -11.10 6.00
CA GLY A 37 1.12 -10.39 6.83
C GLY A 37 -0.34 -10.65 6.51
N ARG A 38 -0.71 -11.55 5.58
CA ARG A 38 -2.12 -11.78 5.18
C ARG A 38 -3.05 -12.10 6.34
N ALA A 39 -2.56 -12.78 7.38
CA ALA A 39 -3.33 -13.06 8.59
C ALA A 39 -3.75 -11.79 9.37
N LEU A 40 -3.16 -10.64 9.08
CA LEU A 40 -3.55 -9.36 9.68
C LEU A 40 -4.78 -8.75 9.01
N ASN A 41 -5.21 -9.25 7.86
CA ASN A 41 -6.35 -8.75 7.08
C ASN A 41 -6.24 -7.24 6.75
N ALA A 42 -5.02 -6.75 6.52
CA ALA A 42 -4.77 -5.33 6.27
C ALA A 42 -5.10 -4.90 4.83
N TYR A 43 -5.05 -5.83 3.87
CA TYR A 43 -5.40 -5.59 2.47
C TYR A 43 -6.69 -6.29 2.10
N VAL A 44 -7.62 -5.58 1.47
CA VAL A 44 -8.87 -6.15 0.89
C VAL A 44 -8.70 -6.50 -0.59
N LEU A 45 -7.65 -5.99 -1.20
CA LEU A 45 -7.20 -6.34 -2.55
C LEU A 45 -5.69 -6.11 -2.63
N GLU A 46 -4.94 -7.13 -3.04
CA GLU A 46 -3.50 -7.04 -3.34
C GLU A 46 -3.33 -6.84 -4.86
N THR A 47 -2.37 -5.99 -5.27
CA THR A 47 -2.08 -5.70 -6.68
C THR A 47 -0.58 -5.79 -6.98
N PRO A 48 0.08 -6.95 -6.70
CA PRO A 48 1.53 -7.07 -6.82
C PRO A 48 2.03 -6.86 -8.25
N GLU A 49 1.28 -7.31 -9.27
CA GLU A 49 1.67 -7.15 -10.68
C GLU A 49 1.68 -5.67 -11.10
N ILE A 50 0.67 -4.90 -10.66
CA ILE A 50 0.59 -3.46 -10.91
C ILE A 50 1.76 -2.75 -10.21
N ALA A 51 2.02 -3.09 -8.94
CA ALA A 51 3.11 -2.51 -8.18
C ALA A 51 4.47 -2.76 -8.84
N LEU A 52 4.73 -3.98 -9.32
CA LEU A 52 5.98 -4.33 -9.98
C LEU A 52 6.14 -3.62 -11.33
N GLU A 53 5.07 -3.47 -12.09
CA GLU A 53 5.12 -2.71 -13.34
C GLU A 53 5.42 -1.23 -13.09
N GLN A 54 4.77 -0.62 -12.11
CA GLN A 54 5.05 0.75 -11.71
C GLN A 54 6.48 0.92 -11.16
N ALA A 55 7.00 -0.11 -10.47
CA ALA A 55 8.38 -0.13 -10.00
C ALA A 55 9.40 -0.16 -11.15
N ARG A 56 9.16 -0.96 -12.20
CA ARG A 56 10.01 -0.99 -13.41
C ARG A 56 10.06 0.37 -14.10
N ILE A 57 8.88 0.99 -14.30
CA ILE A 57 8.78 2.35 -14.85
C ILE A 57 9.55 3.34 -13.97
N SER A 58 9.53 3.14 -12.66
CA SER A 58 10.27 3.99 -11.72
C SER A 58 11.78 3.86 -11.87
N ASP A 59 12.29 2.65 -12.05
CA ASP A 59 13.72 2.42 -12.28
C ASP A 59 14.19 3.05 -13.61
N GLU A 60 13.35 3.03 -14.65
CA GLU A 60 13.63 3.73 -15.92
C GLU A 60 13.70 5.25 -15.71
N LYS A 61 12.79 5.83 -14.92
CA LYS A 61 12.81 7.26 -14.60
C LYS A 61 14.03 7.66 -13.76
N TYR A 62 14.47 6.82 -12.83
CA TYR A 62 15.72 7.04 -12.10
C TYR A 62 16.94 6.98 -13.06
N ALA A 63 16.94 6.06 -14.00
CA ALA A 63 18.01 5.98 -15.00
C ALA A 63 18.06 7.22 -15.90
N ALA A 64 16.88 7.75 -16.27
CA ALA A 64 16.73 8.94 -17.12
C ALA A 64 16.91 10.26 -16.35
N GLY A 65 17.01 10.26 -15.01
CA GLY A 65 17.10 11.46 -14.19
C GLY A 65 15.79 12.27 -14.10
N THR A 66 14.65 11.64 -14.37
CA THR A 66 13.31 12.26 -14.38
C THR A 66 12.41 11.79 -13.22
N ALA A 67 13.00 11.18 -12.19
CA ALA A 67 12.28 10.63 -11.05
C ALA A 67 11.52 11.71 -10.26
N GLY A 68 10.25 11.43 -9.96
CA GLY A 68 9.37 12.27 -9.16
C GLY A 68 9.69 12.22 -7.65
N ALA A 69 8.90 12.97 -6.88
CA ALA A 69 9.15 13.15 -5.45
C ALA A 69 9.00 11.85 -4.62
N LEU A 70 8.11 10.94 -5.01
CA LEU A 70 7.89 9.64 -4.36
C LEU A 70 8.15 8.48 -5.33
N GLN A 71 8.98 8.72 -6.36
CA GLN A 71 9.20 7.74 -7.42
C GLN A 71 9.65 6.40 -6.85
N GLY A 72 8.90 5.35 -7.19
CA GLY A 72 9.21 3.98 -6.84
C GLY A 72 9.01 3.61 -5.35
N ILE A 73 8.30 4.45 -4.58
CA ILE A 73 7.95 4.13 -3.18
C ILE A 73 6.70 3.25 -3.16
N PRO A 74 6.77 2.01 -2.63
CA PRO A 74 5.60 1.13 -2.51
C PRO A 74 4.61 1.67 -1.47
N MET A 75 3.32 1.66 -1.82
CA MET A 75 2.29 2.25 -0.97
C MET A 75 0.97 1.49 -1.05
N GLY A 76 0.31 1.28 0.10
CA GLY A 76 -1.07 0.82 0.14
C GLY A 76 -2.02 2.01 0.08
N ILE A 77 -3.13 1.86 -0.65
CA ILE A 77 -4.15 2.91 -0.81
C ILE A 77 -5.41 2.50 -0.04
N LYS A 78 -5.86 3.34 0.87
CA LYS A 78 -7.11 3.08 1.62
C LYS A 78 -8.27 2.83 0.65
N ASP A 79 -9.09 1.82 0.92
CA ASP A 79 -10.16 1.38 -0.01
C ASP A 79 -11.32 2.37 -0.16
N LEU A 80 -11.23 3.53 0.48
CA LEU A 80 -12.10 4.69 0.28
C LEU A 80 -11.77 5.44 -1.02
N PHE A 81 -10.48 5.52 -1.40
CA PHE A 81 -10.04 6.34 -2.52
C PHE A 81 -10.20 5.59 -3.84
N CYS A 82 -11.02 6.13 -4.73
CA CYS A 82 -11.16 5.62 -6.10
C CYS A 82 -9.78 5.54 -6.76
N THR A 83 -9.46 4.36 -7.24
CA THR A 83 -8.22 4.07 -7.97
C THR A 83 -8.63 3.49 -9.32
N LYS A 84 -8.37 4.21 -10.40
CA LYS A 84 -8.85 3.87 -11.75
C LYS A 84 -8.43 2.47 -12.15
N GLY A 85 -9.39 1.67 -12.57
CA GLY A 85 -9.18 0.29 -13.02
C GLY A 85 -8.93 -0.73 -11.89
N ILE A 86 -8.89 -0.29 -10.63
CA ILE A 86 -8.70 -1.15 -9.46
C ILE A 86 -9.98 -1.16 -8.64
N ARG A 87 -10.52 -2.35 -8.34
CA ARG A 87 -11.71 -2.50 -7.52
C ARG A 87 -11.59 -1.67 -6.24
N THR A 88 -12.62 -0.87 -5.95
CA THR A 88 -12.65 0.04 -4.79
C THR A 88 -14.05 -0.05 -4.17
N THR A 89 -14.13 -0.56 -2.92
CA THR A 89 -15.41 -0.93 -2.33
C THR A 89 -15.80 -0.11 -1.11
N ALA A 90 -14.94 0.78 -0.63
CA ALA A 90 -15.09 1.43 0.68
C ALA A 90 -15.35 0.40 1.81
N CYS A 91 -14.83 -0.82 1.66
CA CYS A 91 -15.06 -1.98 2.52
C CYS A 91 -16.55 -2.28 2.78
N SER A 92 -17.40 -2.02 1.77
CA SER A 92 -18.85 -2.29 1.77
C SER A 92 -19.23 -3.31 0.71
N HIS A 93 -20.14 -4.23 1.06
CA HIS A 93 -20.75 -5.15 0.09
C HIS A 93 -21.57 -4.42 -0.99
N ILE A 94 -22.09 -3.22 -0.67
CA ILE A 94 -22.86 -2.39 -1.62
C ILE A 94 -22.03 -2.03 -2.85
N LEU A 95 -20.72 -1.79 -2.66
CA LEU A 95 -19.78 -1.44 -3.73
C LEU A 95 -18.92 -2.62 -4.20
N ASP A 96 -19.22 -3.83 -3.77
CA ASP A 96 -18.48 -5.01 -4.23
C ASP A 96 -18.60 -5.13 -5.78
N GLY A 97 -17.45 -5.28 -6.43
CA GLY A 97 -17.37 -5.28 -7.89
C GLY A 97 -17.28 -3.89 -8.53
N PHE A 98 -17.35 -2.79 -7.78
CA PHE A 98 -17.18 -1.45 -8.36
C PHE A 98 -15.72 -1.20 -8.77
N ILE A 99 -15.51 -0.90 -10.05
CA ILE A 99 -14.22 -0.53 -10.63
C ILE A 99 -14.31 0.90 -11.14
N PRO A 100 -13.68 1.87 -10.43
CA PRO A 100 -13.71 3.27 -10.83
C PRO A 100 -13.10 3.49 -12.22
N GLN A 101 -13.71 4.40 -13.00
CA GLN A 101 -13.19 4.85 -14.28
C GLN A 101 -12.33 6.13 -14.16
N TYR A 102 -12.09 6.59 -12.93
CA TYR A 102 -11.37 7.82 -12.59
C TYR A 102 -10.53 7.62 -11.32
N GLU A 103 -9.51 8.46 -11.17
CA GLU A 103 -8.75 8.58 -9.94
C GLU A 103 -9.45 9.54 -8.95
N SER A 104 -9.36 9.25 -7.66
CA SER A 104 -9.58 10.31 -6.67
C SER A 104 -8.44 11.34 -6.75
N THR A 105 -8.68 12.57 -6.34
CA THR A 105 -7.61 13.60 -6.28
C THR A 105 -6.40 13.15 -5.47
N VAL A 106 -6.61 12.31 -4.44
CA VAL A 106 -5.53 11.76 -3.60
C VAL A 106 -4.69 10.78 -4.40
N THR A 107 -5.33 9.78 -5.05
CA THR A 107 -4.62 8.77 -5.84
C THR A 107 -3.94 9.38 -7.05
N GLU A 108 -4.57 10.32 -7.75
CA GLU A 108 -3.96 11.06 -8.86
C GLU A 108 -2.64 11.72 -8.42
N LYS A 109 -2.65 12.50 -7.35
CA LYS A 109 -1.44 13.17 -6.84
C LYS A 109 -0.35 12.21 -6.39
N LEU A 110 -0.71 11.08 -5.81
CA LEU A 110 0.25 10.05 -5.39
C LEU A 110 0.88 9.35 -6.60
N LEU A 111 0.07 9.01 -7.61
CA LEU A 111 0.55 8.39 -8.84
C LEU A 111 1.44 9.35 -9.64
N ASP A 112 1.07 10.64 -9.72
CA ASP A 112 1.89 11.68 -10.35
C ASP A 112 3.23 11.88 -9.61
N ALA A 113 3.25 11.69 -8.29
CA ALA A 113 4.47 11.69 -7.50
C ALA A 113 5.34 10.43 -7.71
N GLY A 114 4.78 9.38 -8.34
CA GLY A 114 5.49 8.20 -8.80
C GLY A 114 5.46 7.00 -7.84
N ILE A 115 4.46 6.87 -6.98
CA ILE A 115 4.32 5.68 -6.11
C ILE A 115 4.07 4.39 -6.89
N SER A 116 4.31 3.25 -6.21
CA SER A 116 3.88 1.92 -6.66
C SER A 116 2.76 1.42 -5.76
N VAL A 117 1.60 1.06 -6.34
CA VAL A 117 0.39 0.68 -5.59
C VAL A 117 0.42 -0.80 -5.23
N LEU A 118 0.63 -1.13 -3.95
CA LEU A 118 0.63 -2.50 -3.44
C LEU A 118 -0.76 -3.12 -3.36
N GLY A 119 -1.81 -2.29 -3.20
CA GLY A 119 -3.18 -2.76 -3.06
C GLY A 119 -4.07 -1.80 -2.31
N LYS A 120 -5.29 -2.25 -2.00
CA LYS A 120 -6.33 -1.50 -1.29
C LYS A 120 -6.37 -1.94 0.17
N LEU A 121 -6.28 -0.97 1.08
CA LEU A 121 -6.23 -1.21 2.52
C LEU A 121 -7.63 -1.29 3.13
N ASN A 122 -7.77 -2.22 4.06
CA ASN A 122 -8.99 -2.41 4.85
C ASN A 122 -9.30 -1.18 5.72
N MET A 123 -10.58 -0.99 6.01
CA MET A 123 -11.11 0.16 6.74
C MET A 123 -12.52 -0.13 7.26
N ASP A 124 -13.05 0.67 8.17
CA ASP A 124 -14.46 0.67 8.49
C ASP A 124 -15.32 0.99 7.27
N GLU A 125 -16.49 0.35 7.16
CA GLU A 125 -17.41 0.55 6.04
C GLU A 125 -17.70 2.04 5.82
N PHE A 126 -17.51 2.53 4.59
CA PHE A 126 -17.62 3.94 4.18
C PHE A 126 -16.81 4.93 5.02
N ALA A 127 -15.72 4.47 5.67
CA ALA A 127 -14.90 5.27 6.60
C ALA A 127 -15.69 5.84 7.80
N MET A 128 -16.78 5.20 8.18
CA MET A 128 -17.63 5.61 9.32
C MET A 128 -17.37 4.74 10.54
N GLY A 129 -16.18 4.83 11.09
CA GLY A 129 -15.77 4.11 12.28
C GLY A 129 -14.34 4.47 12.69
N GLY A 130 -13.91 3.99 13.83
CA GLY A 130 -12.56 4.24 14.38
C GLY A 130 -11.79 2.97 14.76
N SER A 131 -12.42 1.78 14.67
CA SER A 131 -11.84 0.53 15.18
C SER A 131 -11.65 -0.55 14.11
N ASN A 132 -12.11 -0.32 12.88
CA ASN A 132 -12.13 -1.28 11.78
C ASN A 132 -12.97 -2.55 12.09
N GLU A 133 -14.05 -2.41 12.84
CA GLU A 133 -14.95 -3.52 13.18
C GLU A 133 -16.10 -3.69 12.18
N THR A 134 -16.41 -2.64 11.41
CA THR A 134 -17.58 -2.61 10.51
C THR A 134 -17.26 -2.99 9.07
N SER A 135 -16.02 -3.34 8.78
CA SER A 135 -15.60 -3.77 7.43
C SER A 135 -16.35 -5.02 6.98
N TYR A 136 -16.87 -5.01 5.75
CA TYR A 136 -17.44 -6.19 5.10
C TYR A 136 -16.42 -7.36 5.00
N PHE A 137 -15.14 -7.05 4.93
CA PHE A 137 -14.06 -8.04 4.84
C PHE A 137 -13.55 -8.51 6.21
N GLY A 138 -14.20 -8.09 7.30
CA GLY A 138 -13.78 -8.36 8.67
C GLY A 138 -12.71 -7.40 9.19
N PRO A 139 -12.43 -7.41 10.49
CA PRO A 139 -11.52 -6.47 11.13
C PRO A 139 -10.05 -6.75 10.77
N VAL A 140 -9.25 -5.69 10.81
CA VAL A 140 -7.78 -5.80 10.80
C VAL A 140 -7.29 -6.29 12.15
N VAL A 141 -6.28 -7.13 12.13
CA VAL A 141 -5.65 -7.66 13.34
C VAL A 141 -4.37 -6.87 13.63
N ASN A 142 -4.30 -6.22 14.80
CA ASN A 142 -3.09 -5.53 15.22
C ASN A 142 -1.93 -6.52 15.40
N PRO A 143 -0.77 -6.33 14.74
CA PRO A 143 0.38 -7.21 14.93
C PRO A 143 1.03 -7.07 16.30
N TRP A 144 0.84 -5.94 16.97
CA TRP A 144 1.41 -5.69 18.29
C TRP A 144 0.56 -6.34 19.38
N LYS A 145 1.23 -6.90 20.37
CA LYS A 145 0.61 -7.44 21.58
C LYS A 145 1.03 -6.62 22.78
N ALA A 146 0.19 -6.62 23.81
CA ALA A 146 0.59 -6.07 25.09
C ALA A 146 1.76 -6.89 25.67
N LYS A 147 2.67 -6.22 26.38
CA LYS A 147 3.79 -6.89 27.03
C LYS A 147 3.25 -7.86 28.10
N ASP A 148 3.74 -9.10 28.06
CA ASP A 148 3.35 -10.17 28.99
C ASP A 148 1.86 -10.60 28.89
N SER A 149 1.22 -10.38 27.74
CA SER A 149 -0.17 -10.76 27.48
C SER A 149 -0.31 -11.33 26.05
N ASP A 150 -1.28 -12.22 25.87
CA ASP A 150 -1.69 -12.68 24.53
C ASP A 150 -2.72 -11.74 23.90
N GLU A 151 -3.17 -10.75 24.66
CA GLU A 151 -4.11 -9.75 24.14
C GLU A 151 -3.43 -8.84 23.12
N ARG A 152 -4.05 -8.68 21.96
CA ARG A 152 -3.59 -7.73 20.94
C ARG A 152 -4.02 -6.32 21.34
N LEU A 153 -3.14 -5.36 21.10
CA LEU A 153 -3.48 -3.95 21.31
C LEU A 153 -4.57 -3.56 20.30
N VAL A 154 -5.61 -2.88 20.77
CA VAL A 154 -6.58 -2.23 19.90
C VAL A 154 -5.93 -0.95 19.38
N ILE A 155 -5.89 -0.78 18.06
CA ILE A 155 -5.53 0.50 17.45
C ILE A 155 -6.84 1.27 17.29
N LEU A 156 -6.95 2.34 18.01
CA LEU A 156 -8.02 3.32 17.84
C LEU A 156 -7.64 4.32 16.75
#